data_dfd04297116729d06acb9b972fb357d7
#
_entry.id   dfd04297116729d06acb9b972fb357d7
#
_cell.length_a   1.000
_cell.length_b   1.000
_cell.length_c   1.000
_cell.angle_alpha   90.00
_cell.angle_beta   90.00
_cell.angle_gamma   90.00
#
_symmetry.space_group_name_H-M   'P 1'
#
loop_
_entity.id
_entity.type
_entity.pdbx_description
1 polymer ?
#
loop_
_entity_poly.entity_id
_entity_poly.type
_entity_poly.pdbx_seq_one_letter_code
_entity_poly.pdbx_strand_id
1 'polypeptide(L)'
;RLLDKLLRRQLIDSLTWSLSLQEPLPRHFFQLPSDSYHLVERAAAESPGERVKTTVDAVLQERVAALVNRHARQLQANRIFNACALVADLRSGDVLAYAGNVTDFSDDAHGYHVDIIRSPRSSGSILKPFLFAAMTDKGMLAPNQLLADIPTRFGGFTPVNFNRSYDGAVPAAEALARSLNVPAVKMLQQFGVEPFYHFLRKTG
;
A
#
# COMPACT_ATOMS: atom_id res chain seq x y z
N ARG A 1 0.25 3.39 45.83
CA ARG A 1 0.43 4.77 45.33
C ARG A 1 -0.64 5.21 44.31
N LEU A 2 -0.97 4.38 43.28
CA LEU A 2 -2.04 4.68 42.35
C LEU A 2 -3.41 4.43 42.99
N LEU A 3 -3.62 3.26 43.56
CA LEU A 3 -4.86 2.88 44.25
C LEU A 3 -5.24 3.86 45.37
N ASP A 4 -4.25 4.34 46.15
CA ASP A 4 -4.49 5.36 47.18
C ASP A 4 -4.99 6.70 46.60
N LYS A 5 -4.48 7.08 45.41
CA LYS A 5 -4.95 8.29 44.72
C LYS A 5 -6.39 8.11 44.20
N LEU A 6 -6.71 6.93 43.67
CA LEU A 6 -8.06 6.63 43.18
C LEU A 6 -9.07 6.61 44.31
N LEU A 7 -8.72 6.01 45.45
CA LEU A 7 -9.57 6.01 46.67
C LEU A 7 -9.79 7.44 47.19
N ARG A 8 -8.73 8.24 47.36
CA ARG A 8 -8.83 9.65 47.81
C ARG A 8 -9.69 10.52 46.88
N ARG A 9 -9.70 10.22 45.57
CA ARG A 9 -10.51 10.92 44.59
C ARG A 9 -11.90 10.33 44.43
N GLN A 10 -12.26 9.35 45.30
CA GLN A 10 -13.57 8.67 45.29
C GLN A 10 -13.91 8.02 43.93
N LEU A 11 -12.87 7.66 43.16
CA LEU A 11 -13.03 6.95 41.89
C LEU A 11 -13.19 5.45 42.08
N ILE A 12 -12.76 4.93 43.23
CA ILE A 12 -12.99 3.55 43.69
C ILE A 12 -13.41 3.60 45.17
N ASP A 13 -14.15 2.61 45.59
CA ASP A 13 -14.51 2.42 46.99
C ASP A 13 -13.43 1.68 47.80
N SER A 14 -13.64 1.62 49.14
CA SER A 14 -12.68 0.96 50.02
C SER A 14 -12.60 -0.55 49.83
N LEU A 15 -13.70 -1.18 49.39
CA LEU A 15 -13.75 -2.61 49.10
C LEU A 15 -12.93 -2.90 47.81
N THR A 16 -13.19 -2.18 46.75
CA THR A 16 -12.41 -2.29 45.49
C THR A 16 -10.92 -2.01 45.74
N TRP A 17 -10.60 -0.99 46.54
CA TRP A 17 -9.20 -0.71 46.91
C TRP A 17 -8.54 -1.90 47.62
N SER A 18 -9.22 -2.48 48.64
CA SER A 18 -8.66 -3.60 49.42
C SER A 18 -8.50 -4.87 48.59
N LEU A 19 -9.45 -5.17 47.73
CA LEU A 19 -9.39 -6.32 46.82
C LEU A 19 -8.27 -6.15 45.78
N SER A 20 -8.15 -4.95 45.20
CA SER A 20 -7.10 -4.66 44.22
C SER A 20 -5.68 -4.73 44.81
N LEU A 21 -5.52 -4.50 46.12
CA LEU A 21 -4.22 -4.72 46.78
C LEU A 21 -3.85 -6.21 46.95
N GLN A 22 -4.85 -7.10 46.96
CA GLN A 22 -4.64 -8.54 47.06
C GLN A 22 -4.41 -9.19 45.70
N GLU A 23 -4.76 -8.52 44.60
CA GLU A 23 -4.50 -9.03 43.26
C GLU A 23 -3.01 -9.08 42.96
N PRO A 24 -2.50 -10.24 42.48
CA PRO A 24 -1.10 -10.33 42.08
C PRO A 24 -0.83 -9.40 40.89
N LEU A 25 0.22 -8.60 40.97
CA LEU A 25 0.66 -7.80 39.82
C LEU A 25 1.04 -8.73 38.66
N PRO A 26 0.72 -8.34 37.41
CA PRO A 26 1.17 -9.09 36.26
C PRO A 26 2.69 -9.26 36.28
N ARG A 27 3.16 -10.51 36.25
CA ARG A 27 4.60 -10.80 36.26
C ARG A 27 5.27 -10.56 34.92
N HIS A 28 4.48 -10.49 33.86
CA HIS A 28 4.94 -10.24 32.51
C HIS A 28 4.07 -9.16 31.86
N PHE A 29 4.72 -8.28 31.10
CA PHE A 29 4.01 -7.40 30.19
C PHE A 29 3.52 -8.23 29.00
N PHE A 30 2.21 -8.21 28.76
CA PHE A 30 1.70 -8.74 27.51
C PHE A 30 2.11 -7.76 26.40
N GLN A 31 2.90 -8.24 25.47
CA GLN A 31 3.19 -7.47 24.27
C GLN A 31 1.89 -7.32 23.48
N LEU A 32 1.60 -6.08 23.09
CA LEU A 32 0.51 -5.84 22.16
C LEU A 32 0.86 -6.49 20.82
N PRO A 33 -0.12 -7.09 20.11
CA PRO A 33 0.12 -7.61 18.77
C PRO A 33 0.70 -6.51 17.88
N SER A 34 1.86 -6.76 17.27
CA SER A 34 2.54 -5.79 16.40
C SER A 34 2.11 -5.90 14.93
N ASP A 35 1.39 -6.96 14.57
CA ASP A 35 1.04 -7.26 13.17
C ASP A 35 0.15 -6.20 12.51
N SER A 36 -0.53 -5.38 13.29
CA SER A 36 -1.40 -4.29 12.84
C SER A 36 -0.92 -2.91 13.27
N TYR A 37 0.35 -2.74 13.65
CA TYR A 37 0.89 -1.51 14.21
C TYR A 37 0.46 -0.25 13.42
N HIS A 38 0.73 -0.21 12.13
CA HIS A 38 0.44 0.96 11.29
C HIS A 38 -1.07 1.26 11.17
N LEU A 39 -1.91 0.21 11.16
CA LEU A 39 -3.36 0.39 11.16
C LEU A 39 -3.86 0.96 12.50
N VAL A 40 -3.27 0.52 13.62
CA VAL A 40 -3.61 1.04 14.96
C VAL A 40 -3.19 2.50 15.08
N GLU A 41 -1.97 2.85 14.69
CA GLU A 41 -1.48 4.23 14.68
C GLU A 41 -2.39 5.14 13.83
N ARG A 42 -2.75 4.65 12.64
CA ARG A 42 -3.67 5.36 11.76
C ARG A 42 -5.05 5.56 12.40
N ALA A 43 -5.65 4.50 12.94
CA ALA A 43 -6.94 4.57 13.59
C ALA A 43 -6.93 5.51 14.80
N ALA A 44 -5.85 5.48 15.59
CA ALA A 44 -5.67 6.38 16.72
C ALA A 44 -5.55 7.86 16.30
N ALA A 45 -4.93 8.13 15.15
CA ALA A 45 -4.82 9.48 14.60
C ALA A 45 -6.15 9.97 14.00
N GLU A 46 -6.90 9.10 13.31
CA GLU A 46 -8.17 9.45 12.65
C GLU A 46 -9.35 9.52 13.63
N SER A 47 -9.33 8.72 14.71
CA SER A 47 -10.40 8.62 15.72
C SER A 47 -9.83 8.54 17.14
N PRO A 48 -9.28 9.65 17.68
CA PRO A 48 -8.61 9.64 18.99
C PRO A 48 -9.54 9.24 20.13
N GLY A 49 -9.16 8.21 20.88
CA GLY A 49 -9.91 7.73 22.05
C GLY A 49 -11.18 6.94 21.74
N GLU A 50 -11.46 6.68 20.47
CA GLU A 50 -12.63 5.90 20.06
C GLU A 50 -12.30 4.42 19.86
N ARG A 51 -13.34 3.59 19.95
CA ARG A 51 -13.25 2.18 19.57
C ARG A 51 -13.54 2.03 18.08
N VAL A 52 -12.50 1.81 17.29
CA VAL A 52 -12.60 1.60 15.85
C VAL A 52 -12.81 0.12 15.53
N LYS A 53 -13.91 -0.20 14.82
CA LYS A 53 -14.16 -1.53 14.28
C LYS A 53 -13.62 -1.58 12.85
N THR A 54 -12.81 -2.58 12.56
CA THR A 54 -12.21 -2.78 11.21
C THR A 54 -12.78 -4.04 10.55
N THR A 55 -12.54 -4.18 9.25
CA THR A 55 -12.88 -5.35 8.43
C THR A 55 -11.71 -6.34 8.31
N VAL A 56 -10.61 -6.07 9.02
CA VAL A 56 -9.40 -6.89 8.96
C VAL A 56 -9.65 -8.29 9.54
N ASP A 57 -9.31 -9.32 8.79
CA ASP A 57 -9.24 -10.70 9.25
C ASP A 57 -7.91 -10.94 9.98
N ALA A 58 -7.98 -11.33 11.25
CA ALA A 58 -6.79 -11.46 12.10
C ALA A 58 -5.79 -12.50 11.58
N VAL A 59 -6.29 -13.63 11.06
CA VAL A 59 -5.44 -14.73 10.56
C VAL A 59 -4.75 -14.30 9.25
N LEU A 60 -5.49 -13.62 8.37
CA LEU A 60 -4.94 -13.10 7.14
C LEU A 60 -3.93 -12.00 7.41
N GLN A 61 -4.19 -11.10 8.37
CA GLN A 61 -3.29 -10.03 8.80
C GLN A 61 -1.95 -10.60 9.27
N GLU A 62 -1.94 -11.59 10.15
CA GLU A 62 -0.73 -12.24 10.64
C GLU A 62 0.09 -12.84 9.48
N ARG A 63 -0.57 -13.56 8.57
CA ARG A 63 0.08 -14.14 7.40
C ARG A 63 0.67 -13.11 6.46
N VAL A 64 -0.05 -12.03 6.19
CA VAL A 64 0.41 -10.93 5.34
C VAL A 64 1.60 -10.22 5.97
N ALA A 65 1.54 -9.90 7.27
CA ALA A 65 2.65 -9.29 8.00
C ALA A 65 3.90 -10.18 7.97
N ALA A 66 3.75 -11.49 8.20
CA ALA A 66 4.86 -12.45 8.12
C ALA A 66 5.46 -12.52 6.70
N LEU A 67 4.63 -12.47 5.65
CA LEU A 67 5.08 -12.43 4.26
C LEU A 67 5.86 -11.16 3.95
N VAL A 68 5.34 -9.99 4.33
CA VAL A 68 6.00 -8.68 4.13
C VAL A 68 7.36 -8.68 4.81
N ASN A 69 7.44 -9.09 6.08
CA ASN A 69 8.69 -9.16 6.83
C ASN A 69 9.70 -10.12 6.19
N ARG A 70 9.26 -11.28 5.72
CA ARG A 70 10.12 -12.26 5.04
C ARG A 70 10.69 -11.72 3.74
N HIS A 71 9.84 -11.10 2.90
CA HIS A 71 10.30 -10.53 1.62
C HIS A 71 11.23 -9.33 1.84
N ALA A 72 10.93 -8.45 2.78
CA ALA A 72 11.80 -7.34 3.11
C ALA A 72 13.20 -7.82 3.48
N ARG A 73 13.32 -8.84 4.36
CA ARG A 73 14.62 -9.44 4.70
C ARG A 73 15.38 -9.99 3.49
N GLN A 74 14.68 -10.63 2.54
CA GLN A 74 15.30 -11.12 1.30
C GLN A 74 15.81 -10.00 0.39
N LEU A 75 15.14 -8.85 0.41
CA LEU A 75 15.45 -7.72 -0.46
C LEU A 75 16.48 -6.75 0.14
N GLN A 76 16.84 -6.91 1.42
CA GLN A 76 17.85 -6.06 2.08
C GLN A 76 19.19 -6.04 1.35
N ALA A 77 19.60 -7.17 0.77
CA ALA A 77 20.82 -7.23 -0.06
C ALA A 77 20.78 -6.27 -1.26
N ASN A 78 19.59 -5.95 -1.75
CA ASN A 78 19.36 -4.97 -2.80
C ASN A 78 19.09 -3.55 -2.26
N ARG A 79 19.32 -3.29 -0.97
CA ARG A 79 19.04 -2.04 -0.28
C ARG A 79 17.55 -1.65 -0.30
N ILE A 80 16.66 -2.62 -0.33
CA ILE A 80 15.22 -2.44 -0.21
C ILE A 80 14.84 -2.88 1.22
N PHE A 81 14.53 -1.92 2.07
CA PHE A 81 14.28 -2.16 3.50
C PHE A 81 12.81 -2.08 3.87
N ASN A 82 12.00 -1.38 3.08
CA ASN A 82 10.60 -1.14 3.36
C ASN A 82 9.72 -1.88 2.36
N ALA A 83 8.65 -2.48 2.86
CA ALA A 83 7.65 -3.14 2.06
C ALA A 83 6.28 -3.02 2.73
N CYS A 84 5.23 -2.92 1.93
CA CYS A 84 3.86 -2.89 2.43
C CYS A 84 2.97 -3.80 1.60
N ALA A 85 1.83 -4.18 2.17
CA ALA A 85 0.80 -4.93 1.46
C ALA A 85 -0.60 -4.54 1.96
N LEU A 86 -1.52 -4.40 1.01
CA LEU A 86 -2.94 -4.20 1.24
C LEU A 86 -3.71 -5.33 0.56
N VAL A 87 -4.58 -6.00 1.30
CA VAL A 87 -5.48 -7.00 0.74
C VAL A 87 -6.91 -6.51 0.89
N ALA A 88 -7.63 -6.45 -0.21
CA ALA A 88 -9.02 -6.02 -0.25
C ALA A 88 -9.90 -7.06 -0.95
N ASP A 89 -11.14 -7.19 -0.48
CA ASP A 89 -12.17 -7.94 -1.17
C ASP A 89 -12.71 -7.12 -2.34
N LEU A 90 -12.69 -7.69 -3.54
CA LEU A 90 -13.10 -6.97 -4.77
C LEU A 90 -14.62 -6.75 -4.87
N ARG A 91 -15.42 -7.49 -4.10
CA ARG A 91 -16.89 -7.37 -4.14
C ARG A 91 -17.39 -6.35 -3.15
N SER A 92 -16.90 -6.39 -1.91
CA SER A 92 -17.33 -5.47 -0.84
C SER A 92 -16.49 -4.20 -0.79
N GLY A 93 -15.24 -4.22 -1.29
CA GLY A 93 -14.25 -3.16 -1.11
C GLY A 93 -13.61 -3.16 0.28
N ASP A 94 -13.93 -4.15 1.14
CA ASP A 94 -13.38 -4.24 2.48
C ASP A 94 -11.89 -4.53 2.48
N VAL A 95 -11.16 -3.85 3.35
CA VAL A 95 -9.75 -4.14 3.60
C VAL A 95 -9.65 -5.30 4.57
N LEU A 96 -9.13 -6.44 4.10
CA LEU A 96 -8.99 -7.67 4.87
C LEU A 96 -7.63 -7.82 5.54
N ALA A 97 -6.58 -7.17 5.01
CA ALA A 97 -5.28 -7.07 5.67
C ALA A 97 -4.58 -5.77 5.30
N TYR A 98 -3.85 -5.19 6.27
CA TYR A 98 -3.18 -3.91 6.17
C TYR A 98 -1.79 -3.97 6.82
N ALA A 99 -0.77 -4.27 6.05
CA ALA A 99 0.63 -4.20 6.47
C ALA A 99 1.25 -2.91 5.94
N GLY A 100 1.23 -1.84 6.75
CA GLY A 100 1.66 -0.50 6.34
C GLY A 100 3.15 -0.38 6.06
N ASN A 101 3.95 -1.21 6.70
CA ASN A 101 5.38 -1.38 6.51
C ASN A 101 5.84 -2.69 7.17
N VAL A 102 7.14 -2.97 7.12
CA VAL A 102 7.80 -4.02 7.91
C VAL A 102 7.56 -3.77 9.40
N THR A 103 7.32 -4.82 10.17
CA THR A 103 7.08 -4.75 11.62
C THR A 103 8.27 -5.23 12.46
N ASP A 104 9.41 -5.48 11.83
CA ASP A 104 10.67 -5.79 12.53
C ASP A 104 11.36 -4.48 12.93
N PHE A 105 11.06 -4.01 14.15
CA PHE A 105 11.54 -2.74 14.68
C PHE A 105 12.93 -2.84 15.36
N SER A 106 13.68 -3.88 15.09
CA SER A 106 15.01 -4.07 15.66
C SER A 106 16.04 -3.04 15.17
N ASP A 107 15.77 -2.40 14.02
CA ASP A 107 16.60 -1.34 13.45
C ASP A 107 15.72 -0.15 13.01
N ASP A 108 15.85 0.98 13.71
CA ASP A 108 15.09 2.20 13.42
C ASP A 108 15.67 3.03 12.25
N ALA A 109 16.77 2.58 11.63
CA ALA A 109 17.48 3.33 10.60
C ALA A 109 16.67 3.53 9.31
N HIS A 110 15.61 2.74 9.10
CA HIS A 110 14.87 2.71 7.83
C HIS A 110 13.42 3.19 7.93
N GLY A 111 13.04 3.79 9.07
CA GLY A 111 11.71 4.41 9.23
C GLY A 111 10.55 3.42 9.17
N TYR A 112 10.68 2.26 9.80
CA TYR A 112 9.65 1.21 9.81
C TYR A 112 8.32 1.65 10.44
N HIS A 113 8.32 2.73 11.24
CA HIS A 113 7.11 3.32 11.82
C HIS A 113 6.23 4.04 10.79
N VAL A 114 6.78 4.36 9.61
CA VAL A 114 6.04 5.10 8.58
C VAL A 114 5.09 4.16 7.84
N ASP A 115 3.80 4.48 7.85
CA ASP A 115 2.82 3.83 6.98
C ASP A 115 3.06 4.25 5.53
N ILE A 116 3.61 3.33 4.73
CA ILE A 116 3.94 3.60 3.34
C ILE A 116 2.83 3.22 2.35
N ILE A 117 1.70 2.68 2.78
CA ILE A 117 0.57 2.37 1.88
C ILE A 117 0.04 3.67 1.26
N ARG A 118 -0.09 4.73 2.07
CA ARG A 118 -0.60 6.04 1.62
C ARG A 118 0.48 7.02 1.16
N SER A 119 1.74 6.63 1.21
CA SER A 119 2.82 7.52 0.80
C SER A 119 2.75 7.82 -0.70
N PRO A 120 2.82 9.09 -1.10
CA PRO A 120 2.88 9.46 -2.51
C PRO A 120 4.08 8.79 -3.20
N ARG A 121 3.83 8.17 -4.33
CA ARG A 121 4.87 7.53 -5.14
C ARG A 121 4.53 7.58 -6.63
N SER A 122 5.52 7.35 -7.48
CA SER A 122 5.29 7.21 -8.91
C SER A 122 4.35 6.04 -9.18
N SER A 123 3.36 6.27 -10.04
CA SER A 123 2.46 5.21 -10.51
C SER A 123 3.19 4.13 -11.33
N GLY A 124 4.35 4.47 -11.88
CA GLY A 124 5.05 3.58 -12.80
C GLY A 124 4.17 3.17 -13.97
N SER A 125 4.21 1.88 -14.31
CA SER A 125 3.42 1.32 -15.42
C SER A 125 1.98 0.96 -15.07
N ILE A 126 1.52 1.19 -13.84
CA ILE A 126 0.16 0.82 -13.40
C ILE A 126 -0.94 1.57 -14.18
N LEU A 127 -0.62 2.71 -14.77
CA LEU A 127 -1.56 3.50 -15.58
C LEU A 127 -1.70 3.00 -17.03
N LYS A 128 -0.83 2.14 -17.53
CA LYS A 128 -0.89 1.63 -18.91
C LYS A 128 -2.16 0.85 -19.23
N PRO A 129 -2.66 -0.06 -18.37
CA PRO A 129 -3.94 -0.73 -18.61
C PRO A 129 -5.13 0.24 -18.72
N PHE A 130 -5.14 1.30 -17.90
CA PHE A 130 -6.18 2.32 -17.95
C PHE A 130 -6.16 3.09 -19.28
N LEU A 131 -4.98 3.46 -19.76
CA LEU A 131 -4.83 4.12 -21.06
C LEU A 131 -5.28 3.21 -22.20
N PHE A 132 -4.88 1.94 -22.16
CA PHE A 132 -5.27 0.94 -23.14
C PHE A 132 -6.80 0.79 -23.18
N ALA A 133 -7.45 0.62 -22.01
CA ALA A 133 -8.89 0.52 -21.89
C ALA A 133 -9.59 1.78 -22.44
N ALA A 134 -9.15 2.97 -22.03
CA ALA A 134 -9.72 4.23 -22.48
C ALA A 134 -9.62 4.44 -23.99
N MET A 135 -8.52 4.03 -24.62
CA MET A 135 -8.35 4.10 -26.08
C MET A 135 -9.22 3.07 -26.79
N THR A 136 -9.32 1.86 -26.25
CA THR A 136 -10.17 0.81 -26.83
C THR A 136 -11.65 1.20 -26.76
N ASP A 137 -12.08 1.73 -25.63
CA ASP A 137 -13.46 2.19 -25.40
C ASP A 137 -13.87 3.31 -26.38
N LYS A 138 -12.93 4.17 -26.72
CA LYS A 138 -13.14 5.24 -27.74
C LYS A 138 -12.96 4.76 -29.19
N GLY A 139 -12.66 3.49 -29.42
CA GLY A 139 -12.38 2.97 -30.77
C GLY A 139 -11.07 3.50 -31.39
N MET A 140 -10.19 4.08 -30.59
CA MET A 140 -8.90 4.62 -31.03
C MET A 140 -7.81 3.56 -31.13
N LEU A 141 -8.03 2.38 -30.51
CA LEU A 141 -7.09 1.28 -30.44
C LEU A 141 -7.82 -0.06 -30.52
N ALA A 142 -7.32 -0.96 -31.35
CA ALA A 142 -7.71 -2.36 -31.36
C ALA A 142 -6.61 -3.24 -30.74
N PRO A 143 -6.95 -4.32 -30.01
CA PRO A 143 -5.95 -5.18 -29.34
C PRO A 143 -4.85 -5.72 -30.26
N ASN A 144 -5.19 -6.05 -31.49
CA ASN A 144 -4.26 -6.58 -32.50
C ASN A 144 -3.65 -5.49 -33.39
N GLN A 145 -3.97 -4.22 -33.17
CA GLN A 145 -3.39 -3.11 -33.91
C GLN A 145 -1.89 -3.06 -33.67
N LEU A 146 -1.10 -2.90 -34.73
CA LEU A 146 0.34 -2.74 -34.60
C LEU A 146 0.72 -1.34 -34.10
N LEU A 147 1.50 -1.30 -33.07
CA LEU A 147 2.11 -0.08 -32.51
C LEU A 147 3.59 -0.04 -32.84
N ALA A 148 4.09 1.16 -33.17
CA ALA A 148 5.50 1.33 -33.42
C ALA A 148 6.30 1.36 -32.11
N ASP A 149 7.20 0.40 -31.96
CA ASP A 149 8.20 0.30 -30.88
C ASP A 149 9.59 0.55 -31.46
N ILE A 150 9.86 1.80 -31.77
CA ILE A 150 11.12 2.29 -32.36
C ILE A 150 11.68 3.45 -31.56
N PRO A 151 12.98 3.70 -31.55
CA PRO A 151 13.55 4.88 -30.93
C PRO A 151 12.81 6.15 -31.39
N THR A 152 12.21 6.86 -30.42
CA THR A 152 11.37 8.02 -30.71
C THR A 152 11.68 9.13 -29.73
N ARG A 153 11.81 10.36 -30.23
CA ARG A 153 12.04 11.55 -29.40
C ARG A 153 10.79 12.43 -29.37
N PHE A 154 10.39 12.83 -28.18
CA PHE A 154 9.27 13.74 -27.92
C PHE A 154 9.82 15.01 -27.29
N GLY A 155 10.11 16.03 -28.09
CA GLY A 155 10.78 17.23 -27.59
C GLY A 155 12.13 16.90 -26.93
N GLY A 156 12.26 17.17 -25.63
CA GLY A 156 13.45 16.85 -24.82
C GLY A 156 13.45 15.45 -24.20
N PHE A 157 12.38 14.67 -24.36
CA PHE A 157 12.21 13.35 -23.75
C PHE A 157 12.33 12.22 -24.76
N THR A 158 13.11 11.19 -24.42
CA THR A 158 13.27 9.97 -25.23
C THR A 158 12.94 8.76 -24.37
N PRO A 159 11.73 8.17 -24.51
CA PRO A 159 11.38 6.97 -23.78
C PRO A 159 12.23 5.78 -24.20
N VAL A 160 12.60 4.95 -23.22
CA VAL A 160 13.38 3.73 -23.46
C VAL A 160 12.62 2.57 -22.81
N ASN A 161 12.54 1.42 -23.48
CA ASN A 161 12.04 0.19 -22.89
C ASN A 161 12.98 -0.32 -21.79
N PHE A 162 12.44 -1.06 -20.81
CA PHE A 162 13.22 -1.51 -19.65
C PHE A 162 14.45 -2.34 -20.08
N ASN A 163 14.29 -3.19 -21.09
CA ASN A 163 15.35 -4.01 -21.66
C ASN A 163 16.28 -3.28 -22.66
N ARG A 164 16.03 -1.98 -22.88
CA ARG A 164 16.75 -1.12 -23.84
C ARG A 164 16.75 -1.62 -25.29
N SER A 165 15.80 -2.49 -25.64
CA SER A 165 15.59 -2.98 -27.01
C SER A 165 14.28 -2.45 -27.59
N TYR A 166 14.15 -2.56 -28.91
CA TYR A 166 12.97 -2.13 -29.66
C TYR A 166 12.61 -3.23 -30.66
N ASP A 167 11.35 -3.54 -30.78
CA ASP A 167 10.85 -4.66 -31.62
C ASP A 167 10.34 -4.19 -33.00
N GLY A 168 10.36 -2.88 -33.27
CA GLY A 168 9.87 -2.31 -34.54
C GLY A 168 8.35 -2.12 -34.53
N ALA A 169 7.57 -3.17 -34.70
CA ALA A 169 6.13 -3.16 -34.68
C ALA A 169 5.61 -4.29 -33.78
N VAL A 170 4.72 -3.96 -32.85
CA VAL A 170 4.20 -4.87 -31.83
C VAL A 170 2.69 -4.74 -31.71
N PRO A 171 1.91 -5.84 -31.62
CA PRO A 171 0.49 -5.78 -31.32
C PRO A 171 0.23 -5.05 -30.00
N ALA A 172 -0.81 -4.22 -29.95
CA ALA A 172 -1.11 -3.38 -28.79
C ALA A 172 -1.29 -4.18 -27.49
N ALA A 173 -1.97 -5.33 -27.56
CA ALA A 173 -2.13 -6.23 -26.41
C ALA A 173 -0.77 -6.79 -25.91
N GLU A 174 0.12 -7.14 -26.82
CA GLU A 174 1.47 -7.60 -26.48
C GLU A 174 2.33 -6.47 -25.88
N ALA A 175 2.25 -5.27 -26.45
CA ALA A 175 2.92 -4.08 -25.94
C ALA A 175 2.48 -3.78 -24.50
N LEU A 176 1.20 -3.95 -24.17
CA LEU A 176 0.67 -3.83 -22.82
C LEU A 176 1.18 -4.95 -21.92
N ALA A 177 1.07 -6.21 -22.32
CA ALA A 177 1.49 -7.37 -21.53
C ALA A 177 2.98 -7.30 -21.15
N ARG A 178 3.82 -6.84 -22.07
CA ARG A 178 5.26 -6.63 -21.88
C ARG A 178 5.60 -5.27 -21.24
N SER A 179 4.59 -4.46 -21.02
CA SER A 179 4.74 -3.12 -20.42
C SER A 179 5.75 -2.22 -21.17
N LEU A 180 5.75 -2.25 -22.50
CA LEU A 180 6.64 -1.44 -23.30
C LEU A 180 6.39 0.07 -23.10
N ASN A 181 7.46 0.84 -22.95
CA ASN A 181 7.35 2.27 -22.66
C ASN A 181 7.11 3.10 -23.91
N VAL A 182 7.78 2.80 -25.02
CA VAL A 182 7.67 3.59 -26.23
C VAL A 182 6.27 3.56 -26.82
N PRO A 183 5.63 2.40 -27.01
CA PRO A 183 4.24 2.34 -27.45
C PRO A 183 3.30 3.06 -26.48
N ALA A 184 3.50 2.92 -25.15
CA ALA A 184 2.66 3.57 -24.16
C ALA A 184 2.72 5.12 -24.24
N VAL A 185 3.91 5.69 -24.42
CA VAL A 185 4.08 7.15 -24.59
C VAL A 185 3.40 7.61 -25.87
N LYS A 186 3.51 6.85 -26.98
CA LYS A 186 2.81 7.18 -28.24
C LYS A 186 1.30 7.14 -28.09
N MET A 187 0.78 6.10 -27.41
CA MET A 187 -0.64 6.00 -27.08
C MET A 187 -1.11 7.21 -26.25
N LEU A 188 -0.37 7.58 -25.22
CA LEU A 188 -0.70 8.74 -24.39
C LEU A 188 -0.67 10.06 -25.17
N GLN A 189 0.30 10.22 -26.07
CA GLN A 189 0.36 11.40 -26.95
C GLN A 189 -0.86 11.47 -27.88
N GLN A 190 -1.27 10.34 -28.46
CA GLN A 190 -2.43 10.26 -29.33
C GLN A 190 -3.74 10.49 -28.58
N PHE A 191 -3.89 9.94 -27.39
CA PHE A 191 -5.08 10.11 -26.55
C PHE A 191 -5.18 11.52 -25.98
N GLY A 192 -4.03 12.11 -25.65
CA GLY A 192 -3.89 13.38 -24.96
C GLY A 192 -3.74 13.23 -23.45
N VAL A 193 -2.80 13.96 -22.86
CA VAL A 193 -2.53 13.92 -21.41
C VAL A 193 -3.72 14.41 -20.61
N GLU A 194 -4.29 15.56 -21.00
CA GLU A 194 -5.42 16.18 -20.31
C GLU A 194 -6.70 15.32 -20.38
N PRO A 195 -7.12 14.77 -21.55
CA PRO A 195 -8.23 13.83 -21.63
C PRO A 195 -8.00 12.58 -20.78
N PHE A 196 -6.76 12.08 -20.70
CA PHE A 196 -6.43 10.90 -19.87
C PHE A 196 -6.50 11.23 -18.37
N TYR A 197 -6.02 12.38 -17.97
CA TYR A 197 -6.16 12.85 -16.59
C TYR A 197 -7.64 12.95 -16.17
N HIS A 198 -8.49 13.53 -17.02
CA HIS A 198 -9.93 13.58 -16.76
C HIS A 198 -10.59 12.20 -16.73
N PHE A 199 -10.15 11.27 -17.57
CA PHE A 199 -10.61 9.89 -17.52
C PHE A 199 -10.26 9.24 -16.18
N LEU A 200 -9.02 9.33 -15.72
CA LEU A 200 -8.59 8.77 -14.44
C LEU A 200 -9.38 9.34 -13.25
N ARG A 201 -9.66 10.64 -13.25
CA ARG A 201 -10.48 11.26 -12.20
C ARG A 201 -11.92 10.77 -12.13
N LYS A 202 -12.45 10.22 -13.20
CA LYS A 202 -13.80 9.63 -13.23
C LYS A 202 -13.82 8.17 -12.76
N THR A 203 -12.68 7.51 -12.80
CA THR A 203 -12.58 6.10 -12.39
C THR A 203 -12.26 5.94 -10.90
N GLY A 204 -12.00 7.00 -10.18
CA GLY A 204 -11.66 7.06 -8.75
C GLY A 204 -10.45 7.94 -8.53
#